data_351b8835bfc7d28bb405f08d5f580a12
#
_entry.id   351b8835bfc7d28bb405f08d5f580a12
#
_cell.length_a   1.000
_cell.length_b   1.000
_cell.length_c   1.000
_cell.angle_alpha   90.00
_cell.angle_beta   90.00
_cell.angle_gamma   90.00
#
_symmetry.space_group_name_H-M   'P 1'
#
loop_
_entity.id
_entity.type
_entity.pdbx_description
1 polymer ?
#
loop_
_entity_poly.entity_id
_entity_poly.type
_entity_poly.pdbx_seq_one_letter_code
_entity_poly.pdbx_strand_id
1 'polypeptide(L)'
;MSSAGQAIGGVVGGIAGFLIGGPTGLKYGAQIGLMLGGLLDQPKGPVVEGPRLEDLTVQTSTYGSVIPRVYGTVALNGNIIWLENNAIRETVTKKKSGGKGGASKTTTRTYSYSATFAVGLCEGQMTAILRIWIGGQLFYDAGSNDTDTIIASNEASDLFTFYPGSETQDPDPRIQADLGVANTPAYRGLSY
;
A
#
# COMPACT_ATOMS: atom_id res chain seq x y z
N MET A 1 33.68 20.81 -6.36
CA MET A 1 33.12 21.77 -5.38
C MET A 1 33.28 21.16 -4.00
N SER A 2 34.01 21.82 -3.08
CA SER A 2 34.11 21.34 -1.70
C SER A 2 32.76 21.52 -1.00
N SER A 3 32.33 20.52 -0.23
CA SER A 3 31.11 20.64 0.57
C SER A 3 31.31 21.67 1.70
N ALA A 4 30.21 22.24 2.19
CA ALA A 4 30.26 23.22 3.28
C ALA A 4 30.94 22.62 4.53
N GLY A 5 30.71 21.35 4.83
CA GLY A 5 31.35 20.63 5.93
C GLY A 5 32.86 20.51 5.75
N GLN A 6 33.36 20.27 4.54
CA GLN A 6 34.79 20.26 4.22
C GLN A 6 35.41 21.62 4.43
N ALA A 7 34.78 22.71 3.95
CA ALA A 7 35.30 24.05 4.13
C ALA A 7 35.41 24.45 5.60
N ILE A 8 34.33 24.22 6.37
CA ILE A 8 34.31 24.52 7.81
C ILE A 8 35.34 23.65 8.56
N GLY A 9 35.40 22.36 8.28
CA GLY A 9 36.36 21.44 8.89
C GLY A 9 37.82 21.85 8.62
N GLY A 10 38.11 22.25 7.38
CA GLY A 10 39.44 22.76 7.01
C GLY A 10 39.85 24.01 7.75
N VAL A 11 38.94 24.99 7.89
CA VAL A 11 39.20 26.24 8.63
C VAL A 11 39.42 25.96 10.12
N VAL A 12 38.51 25.24 10.76
CA VAL A 12 38.60 24.90 12.18
C VAL A 12 39.85 24.09 12.50
N GLY A 13 40.13 23.05 11.69
CA GLY A 13 41.32 22.20 11.82
C GLY A 13 42.60 22.99 11.58
N GLY A 14 42.61 23.94 10.63
CA GLY A 14 43.73 24.81 10.36
C GLY A 14 44.04 25.74 11.52
N ILE A 15 43.05 26.41 12.11
CA ILE A 15 43.20 27.28 13.26
C ILE A 15 43.71 26.49 14.47
N ALA A 16 43.12 25.36 14.80
CA ALA A 16 43.57 24.53 15.90
C ALA A 16 45.03 24.01 15.69
N GLY A 17 45.34 23.57 14.48
CA GLY A 17 46.68 23.15 14.11
C GLY A 17 47.73 24.25 14.23
N PHE A 18 47.38 25.49 13.82
CA PHE A 18 48.27 26.66 13.96
C PHE A 18 48.56 27.00 15.41
N LEU A 19 47.58 26.94 16.30
CA LEU A 19 47.75 27.21 17.74
C LEU A 19 48.67 26.21 18.43
N ILE A 20 48.73 24.97 17.96
CA ILE A 20 49.52 23.88 18.55
C ILE A 20 50.92 23.77 17.92
N GLY A 21 51.03 23.93 16.61
CA GLY A 21 52.24 23.63 15.84
C GLY A 21 52.71 24.70 14.87
N GLY A 22 52.19 25.96 15.01
CA GLY A 22 52.58 27.09 14.15
C GLY A 22 52.22 26.86 12.66
N PRO A 23 53.03 27.43 11.72
CA PRO A 23 52.74 27.33 10.28
C PRO A 23 52.71 25.90 9.74
N THR A 24 53.45 24.98 10.33
CA THR A 24 53.45 23.56 9.98
C THR A 24 52.19 22.88 10.46
N GLY A 25 51.74 23.21 11.68
CA GLY A 25 50.51 22.70 12.27
C GLY A 25 49.26 23.18 11.51
N LEU A 26 49.28 24.41 10.93
CA LEU A 26 48.23 24.91 10.07
C LEU A 26 47.94 23.98 8.87
N LYS A 27 48.99 23.52 8.17
CA LYS A 27 48.86 22.66 6.99
C LYS A 27 48.26 21.30 7.35
N TYR A 28 48.79 20.66 8.38
CA TYR A 28 48.30 19.35 8.80
C TYR A 28 46.92 19.41 9.44
N GLY A 29 46.66 20.44 10.26
CA GLY A 29 45.35 20.67 10.85
C GLY A 29 44.26 20.94 9.83
N ALA A 30 44.56 21.73 8.80
CA ALA A 30 43.64 21.98 7.71
C ALA A 30 43.33 20.69 6.90
N GLN A 31 44.34 19.89 6.61
CA GLN A 31 44.13 18.60 5.87
C GLN A 31 43.28 17.62 6.68
N ILE A 32 43.56 17.44 7.97
CA ILE A 32 42.79 16.61 8.87
C ILE A 32 41.36 17.14 8.99
N GLY A 33 41.20 18.44 9.14
CA GLY A 33 39.89 19.11 9.20
C GLY A 33 39.03 18.93 7.93
N LEU A 34 39.66 19.01 6.75
CA LEU A 34 39.01 18.77 5.48
C LEU A 34 38.53 17.30 5.38
N MET A 35 39.35 16.35 5.81
CA MET A 35 38.97 14.91 5.81
C MET A 35 37.80 14.64 6.77
N LEU A 36 37.87 15.13 8.00
CA LEU A 36 36.84 14.98 9.01
C LEU A 36 35.54 15.73 8.61
N GLY A 37 35.64 16.92 8.06
CA GLY A 37 34.51 17.69 7.56
C GLY A 37 33.78 17.02 6.40
N GLY A 38 34.51 16.30 5.53
CA GLY A 38 33.93 15.49 4.45
C GLY A 38 33.19 14.25 4.96
N LEU A 39 33.59 13.70 6.10
CA LEU A 39 32.87 12.59 6.74
C LEU A 39 31.55 13.01 7.38
N LEU A 40 31.46 14.27 7.85
CA LEU A 40 30.25 14.83 8.45
C LEU A 40 29.22 15.22 7.41
N ASP A 41 29.65 15.64 6.22
CA ASP A 41 28.79 16.07 5.14
C ASP A 41 28.71 15.01 4.04
N GLN A 42 28.20 13.82 4.39
CA GLN A 42 27.97 12.79 3.41
C GLN A 42 26.87 13.20 2.44
N PRO A 43 27.12 13.20 1.12
CA PRO A 43 26.08 13.50 0.15
C PRO A 43 24.94 12.51 0.33
N LYS A 44 23.71 13.01 0.37
CA LYS A 44 22.52 12.17 0.41
C LYS A 44 22.52 11.30 -0.84
N GLY A 45 22.52 9.98 -0.66
CA GLY A 45 22.51 9.05 -1.78
C GLY A 45 21.25 9.18 -2.63
N PRO A 46 21.29 8.67 -3.87
CA PRO A 46 20.17 8.74 -4.77
C PRO A 46 18.93 8.05 -4.15
N VAL A 47 17.78 8.67 -4.36
CA VAL A 47 16.48 8.07 -4.04
C VAL A 47 16.02 7.36 -5.30
N VAL A 48 15.90 6.04 -5.24
CA VAL A 48 15.30 5.23 -6.31
C VAL A 48 13.82 5.05 -5.95
N GLU A 49 12.95 5.59 -6.77
CA GLU A 49 11.50 5.41 -6.64
C GLU A 49 11.08 4.20 -7.47
N GLY A 50 10.37 3.27 -6.83
CA GLY A 50 9.71 2.15 -7.50
C GLY A 50 8.52 2.63 -8.34
N PRO A 51 7.96 1.75 -9.18
CA PRO A 51 6.78 2.08 -9.96
C PRO A 51 5.63 2.49 -9.02
N ARG A 52 4.99 3.62 -9.35
CA ARG A 52 3.82 4.15 -8.67
C ARG A 52 2.63 4.02 -9.60
N LEU A 53 1.48 3.61 -9.08
CA LEU A 53 0.25 3.63 -9.85
C LEU A 53 -0.17 5.09 -10.05
N GLU A 54 0.03 5.60 -11.28
CA GLU A 54 -0.33 6.98 -11.64
C GLU A 54 -1.83 7.13 -11.91
N ASP A 55 -2.50 6.02 -12.34
CA ASP A 55 -3.94 5.98 -12.59
C ASP A 55 -4.53 4.68 -12.04
N LEU A 56 -5.12 4.74 -10.85
CA LEU A 56 -6.01 3.70 -10.37
C LEU A 56 -7.40 3.93 -10.95
N THR A 57 -7.65 3.34 -12.11
CA THR A 57 -9.01 3.18 -12.59
C THR A 57 -9.68 2.11 -11.75
N VAL A 58 -10.18 2.49 -10.58
CA VAL A 58 -11.14 1.66 -9.86
C VAL A 58 -12.37 1.56 -10.74
N GLN A 59 -12.82 0.35 -11.01
CA GLN A 59 -14.09 0.12 -11.70
C GLN A 59 -15.19 0.62 -10.75
N THR A 60 -15.42 1.94 -10.77
CA THR A 60 -16.45 2.58 -9.95
C THR A 60 -17.81 2.12 -10.44
N SER A 61 -18.72 1.88 -9.51
CA SER A 61 -20.12 1.70 -9.80
C SER A 61 -20.61 2.82 -10.70
N THR A 62 -20.92 2.50 -11.94
CA THR A 62 -21.58 3.46 -12.82
C THR A 62 -23.05 3.48 -12.42
N TYR A 63 -23.54 4.64 -11.95
CA TYR A 63 -24.96 4.83 -11.67
C TYR A 63 -25.79 4.44 -12.90
N GLY A 64 -26.77 3.55 -12.70
CA GLY A 64 -27.56 2.97 -13.78
C GLY A 64 -26.98 1.69 -14.40
N SER A 65 -25.91 1.15 -13.86
CA SER A 65 -25.42 -0.19 -14.23
C SER A 65 -26.47 -1.25 -13.87
N VAL A 66 -26.78 -2.13 -14.80
CA VAL A 66 -27.77 -3.20 -14.58
C VAL A 66 -27.19 -4.23 -13.62
N ILE A 67 -27.91 -4.52 -12.54
CA ILE A 67 -27.58 -5.63 -11.65
C ILE A 67 -28.21 -6.89 -12.27
N PRO A 68 -27.41 -7.93 -12.58
CA PRO A 68 -27.95 -9.15 -13.19
C PRO A 68 -28.75 -9.96 -12.19
N ARG A 69 -29.73 -10.71 -12.66
CA ARG A 69 -30.38 -11.78 -11.91
C ARG A 69 -29.88 -13.10 -12.45
N VAL A 70 -29.46 -14.00 -11.55
CA VAL A 70 -28.72 -15.21 -11.92
C VAL A 70 -29.48 -16.46 -11.52
N TYR A 71 -29.45 -17.47 -12.39
CA TYR A 71 -29.99 -18.79 -12.12
C TYR A 71 -28.92 -19.84 -12.44
N GLY A 72 -28.64 -20.71 -11.46
CA GLY A 72 -27.60 -21.73 -11.57
C GLY A 72 -26.20 -21.18 -11.35
N THR A 73 -25.17 -21.90 -11.81
CA THR A 73 -23.75 -21.52 -11.64
C THR A 73 -23.27 -20.74 -12.84
N VAL A 74 -22.87 -19.51 -12.63
CA VAL A 74 -22.44 -18.56 -13.68
C VAL A 74 -21.23 -17.78 -13.22
N ALA A 75 -20.39 -17.36 -14.18
CA ALA A 75 -19.34 -16.36 -13.93
C ALA A 75 -19.95 -14.95 -14.08
N LEU A 76 -19.74 -14.11 -13.08
CA LEU A 76 -20.24 -12.73 -13.02
C LEU A 76 -19.11 -11.74 -12.92
N ASN A 77 -19.28 -10.58 -13.54
CA ASN A 77 -18.49 -9.42 -13.22
C ASN A 77 -19.21 -8.65 -12.10
N GLY A 78 -18.58 -8.57 -10.94
CA GLY A 78 -19.14 -7.80 -9.84
C GLY A 78 -19.03 -6.31 -10.07
N ASN A 79 -19.91 -5.53 -9.42
CA ASN A 79 -19.91 -4.09 -9.45
C ASN A 79 -19.51 -3.56 -8.06
N ILE A 80 -18.52 -2.67 -7.97
CA ILE A 80 -18.11 -2.10 -6.68
C ILE A 80 -19.21 -1.19 -6.17
N ILE A 81 -19.82 -1.56 -5.04
CA ILE A 81 -20.92 -0.81 -4.42
C ILE A 81 -20.47 0.04 -3.24
N TRP A 82 -19.31 -0.27 -2.66
CA TRP A 82 -18.73 0.49 -1.57
C TRP A 82 -17.20 0.35 -1.58
N LEU A 83 -16.51 1.41 -1.17
CA LEU A 83 -15.06 1.47 -0.99
C LEU A 83 -14.78 2.20 0.33
N GLU A 84 -14.04 1.57 1.23
CA GLU A 84 -13.71 2.11 2.54
C GLU A 84 -13.03 3.49 2.44
N ASN A 85 -13.57 4.50 3.15
CA ASN A 85 -13.12 5.90 3.10
C ASN A 85 -13.06 6.50 1.68
N ASN A 86 -13.73 5.88 0.72
CA ASN A 86 -13.72 6.28 -0.70
C ASN A 86 -12.31 6.42 -1.29
N ALA A 87 -11.34 5.65 -0.77
CA ALA A 87 -9.92 5.80 -1.08
C ALA A 87 -9.16 4.47 -1.04
N ILE A 88 -8.15 4.40 -1.90
CA ILE A 88 -7.13 3.35 -1.86
C ILE A 88 -5.99 3.82 -0.98
N ARG A 89 -5.56 2.98 -0.06
CA ARG A 89 -4.44 3.29 0.86
C ARG A 89 -3.11 2.99 0.19
N GLU A 90 -2.28 4.02 0.04
CA GLU A 90 -0.90 3.87 -0.38
C GLU A 90 0.01 3.67 0.85
N THR A 91 0.81 2.61 0.85
CA THR A 91 1.84 2.37 1.86
C THR A 91 3.21 2.49 1.23
N VAL A 92 4.05 3.40 1.76
CA VAL A 92 5.40 3.65 1.26
C VAL A 92 6.42 2.97 2.15
N THR A 93 7.08 1.94 1.65
CA THR A 93 8.20 1.27 2.34
C THR A 93 9.52 1.85 1.87
N LYS A 94 10.34 2.32 2.82
CA LYS A 94 11.68 2.88 2.57
C LYS A 94 12.74 1.88 3.01
N LYS A 95 13.52 1.36 2.07
CA LYS A 95 14.72 0.55 2.38
C LYS A 95 15.96 1.37 2.11
N LYS A 96 16.84 1.48 3.11
CA LYS A 96 18.16 2.09 2.97
C LYS A 96 19.19 0.98 2.77
N SER A 97 19.86 0.97 1.62
CA SER A 97 21.00 0.09 1.36
C SER A 97 22.26 0.93 1.44
N GLY A 98 23.19 0.54 2.31
CA GLY A 98 24.46 1.24 2.50
C GLY A 98 25.63 0.31 2.29
N GLY A 99 26.63 0.71 1.50
CA GLY A 99 27.89 0.03 1.35
C GLY A 99 28.75 0.18 2.61
N LYS A 100 29.50 -0.87 2.97
CA LYS A 100 30.56 -0.83 3.98
C LYS A 100 31.67 0.05 3.43
N GLY A 101 32.08 1.13 4.13
CA GLY A 101 33.24 1.93 3.73
C GLY A 101 32.94 3.29 3.06
N GLY A 102 31.99 4.10 3.59
CA GLY A 102 31.85 5.51 3.18
C GLY A 102 31.11 5.75 1.86
N ALA A 103 30.51 4.71 1.27
CA ALA A 103 29.66 4.85 0.08
C ALA A 103 28.29 5.44 0.42
N SER A 104 27.79 6.30 -0.45
CA SER A 104 26.49 6.95 -0.38
C SER A 104 25.37 5.93 -0.18
N LYS A 105 24.49 6.14 0.83
CA LYS A 105 23.34 5.26 1.12
C LYS A 105 22.24 5.52 0.08
N THR A 106 21.93 4.51 -0.72
CA THR A 106 20.78 4.54 -1.62
C THR A 106 19.49 4.29 -0.85
N THR A 107 18.49 5.13 -1.03
CA THR A 107 17.16 4.93 -0.46
C THR A 107 16.22 4.46 -1.55
N THR A 108 15.71 3.23 -1.45
CA THR A 108 14.67 2.70 -2.35
C THR A 108 13.31 2.88 -1.69
N ARG A 109 12.38 3.49 -2.41
CA ARG A 109 10.97 3.60 -2.03
C ARG A 109 10.17 2.58 -2.82
N THR A 110 9.40 1.75 -2.11
CA THR A 110 8.46 0.80 -2.72
C THR A 110 7.06 1.18 -2.29
N TYR A 111 6.16 1.26 -3.26
CA TYR A 111 4.75 1.60 -3.05
C TYR A 111 3.93 0.32 -3.09
N SER A 112 3.05 0.14 -2.11
CA SER A 112 2.05 -0.92 -2.08
C SER A 112 0.68 -0.30 -1.83
N TYR A 113 -0.34 -0.89 -2.44
CA TYR A 113 -1.70 -0.37 -2.41
C TYR A 113 -2.62 -1.42 -1.81
N SER A 114 -3.53 -0.97 -0.96
CA SER A 114 -4.56 -1.81 -0.36
C SER A 114 -5.89 -1.08 -0.35
N ALA A 115 -6.98 -1.82 -0.50
CA ALA A 115 -8.33 -1.31 -0.42
C ALA A 115 -9.25 -2.35 0.20
N THR A 116 -10.22 -1.89 1.00
CA THR A 116 -11.37 -2.68 1.44
C THR A 116 -12.58 -2.20 0.66
N PHE A 117 -13.26 -3.10 -0.01
CA PHE A 117 -14.39 -2.75 -0.86
C PHE A 117 -15.46 -3.84 -0.84
N ALA A 118 -16.69 -3.48 -1.13
CA ALA A 118 -17.80 -4.40 -1.33
C ALA A 118 -18.16 -4.47 -2.81
N VAL A 119 -18.49 -5.67 -3.26
CA VAL A 119 -18.81 -5.97 -4.66
C VAL A 119 -20.21 -6.53 -4.75
N GLY A 120 -21.14 -5.78 -5.33
CA GLY A 120 -22.48 -6.27 -5.66
C GLY A 120 -22.39 -7.30 -6.78
N LEU A 121 -23.02 -8.45 -6.58
CA LEU A 121 -22.93 -9.59 -7.49
C LEU A 121 -24.19 -9.73 -8.33
N CYS A 122 -25.32 -9.99 -7.69
CA CYS A 122 -26.61 -10.15 -8.40
C CYS A 122 -27.80 -9.76 -7.55
N GLU A 123 -28.92 -9.48 -8.22
CA GLU A 123 -30.23 -9.33 -7.59
C GLU A 123 -30.74 -10.71 -7.13
N GLY A 124 -31.24 -10.73 -5.90
CA GLY A 124 -31.76 -11.95 -5.28
C GLY A 124 -30.72 -12.70 -4.48
N GLN A 125 -31.16 -13.79 -3.88
CA GLN A 125 -30.34 -14.59 -2.99
C GLN A 125 -29.45 -15.56 -3.76
N MET A 126 -28.15 -15.51 -3.46
CA MET A 126 -27.17 -16.51 -3.90
C MET A 126 -26.92 -17.54 -2.78
N THR A 127 -26.66 -18.76 -3.18
CA THR A 127 -26.35 -19.84 -2.23
C THR A 127 -24.92 -19.75 -1.72
N ALA A 128 -23.95 -19.60 -2.63
CA ALA A 128 -22.53 -19.58 -2.28
C ALA A 128 -21.65 -19.09 -3.44
N ILE A 129 -20.39 -18.78 -3.13
CA ILE A 129 -19.35 -18.40 -4.07
C ILE A 129 -18.41 -19.59 -4.27
N LEU A 130 -18.30 -20.07 -5.52
CA LEU A 130 -17.44 -21.18 -5.88
C LEU A 130 -16.00 -20.75 -6.09
N ARG A 131 -15.79 -19.64 -6.85
CA ARG A 131 -14.46 -19.10 -7.18
C ARG A 131 -14.50 -17.60 -7.32
N ILE A 132 -13.38 -16.96 -6.97
CA ILE A 132 -13.16 -15.52 -7.18
C ILE A 132 -11.88 -15.35 -7.97
N TRP A 133 -11.91 -14.52 -9.01
CA TRP A 133 -10.74 -14.09 -9.77
C TRP A 133 -10.55 -12.58 -9.64
N ILE A 134 -9.32 -12.16 -9.42
CA ILE A 134 -8.95 -10.75 -9.36
C ILE A 134 -7.80 -10.52 -10.34
N GLY A 135 -7.99 -9.60 -11.30
CA GLY A 135 -6.99 -9.33 -12.32
C GLY A 135 -6.62 -10.54 -13.18
N GLY A 136 -7.58 -11.47 -13.39
CA GLY A 136 -7.36 -12.71 -14.16
C GLY A 136 -6.64 -13.82 -13.39
N GLN A 137 -6.30 -13.59 -12.11
CA GLN A 137 -5.71 -14.61 -11.25
C GLN A 137 -6.75 -15.19 -10.29
N LEU A 138 -6.66 -16.49 -10.02
CA LEU A 138 -7.51 -17.16 -9.06
C LEU A 138 -7.16 -16.68 -7.64
N PHE A 139 -8.10 -16.01 -6.99
CA PHE A 139 -7.94 -15.48 -5.64
C PHE A 139 -8.52 -16.43 -4.59
N TYR A 140 -9.67 -17.05 -4.89
CA TYR A 140 -10.34 -18.00 -4.01
C TYR A 140 -10.93 -19.15 -4.82
N ASP A 141 -10.85 -20.38 -4.29
CA ASP A 141 -11.51 -21.58 -4.77
C ASP A 141 -12.04 -22.38 -3.57
N ALA A 142 -13.32 -22.68 -3.55
CA ALA A 142 -13.93 -23.51 -2.50
C ALA A 142 -13.43 -24.96 -2.52
N GLY A 143 -12.78 -25.40 -3.61
CA GLY A 143 -12.16 -26.72 -3.72
C GLY A 143 -13.15 -27.87 -3.84
N SER A 144 -14.44 -27.61 -3.99
CA SER A 144 -15.51 -28.61 -4.06
C SER A 144 -16.60 -28.19 -5.04
N ASN A 145 -17.39 -29.17 -5.47
CA ASN A 145 -18.64 -28.95 -6.22
C ASN A 145 -19.87 -29.27 -5.35
N ASP A 146 -19.67 -29.75 -4.14
CA ASP A 146 -20.72 -30.02 -3.18
C ASP A 146 -21.15 -28.70 -2.50
N THR A 147 -22.46 -28.43 -2.54
CA THR A 147 -23.01 -27.14 -2.08
C THR A 147 -22.75 -26.86 -0.61
N ASP A 148 -22.92 -27.85 0.27
CA ASP A 148 -22.74 -27.68 1.70
C ASP A 148 -21.27 -27.42 2.04
N THR A 149 -20.36 -28.11 1.34
CA THR A 149 -18.92 -27.87 1.46
C THR A 149 -18.53 -26.48 0.99
N ILE A 150 -19.13 -25.97 -0.09
CA ILE A 150 -18.86 -24.61 -0.61
C ILE A 150 -19.35 -23.57 0.40
N ILE A 151 -20.57 -23.73 0.95
CA ILE A 151 -21.11 -22.84 1.98
C ILE A 151 -20.17 -22.77 3.19
N ALA A 152 -19.78 -23.93 3.73
CA ALA A 152 -18.88 -24.01 4.86
C ALA A 152 -17.50 -23.35 4.56
N SER A 153 -16.99 -23.52 3.33
CA SER A 153 -15.75 -22.86 2.89
C SER A 153 -15.88 -21.35 2.80
N ASN A 154 -17.04 -20.84 2.35
CA ASN A 154 -17.30 -19.39 2.30
C ASN A 154 -17.37 -18.80 3.71
N GLU A 155 -18.06 -19.45 4.66
CA GLU A 155 -18.20 -19.01 6.04
C GLU A 155 -16.86 -19.03 6.79
N ALA A 156 -16.00 -19.99 6.49
CA ALA A 156 -14.67 -20.13 7.11
C ALA A 156 -13.58 -19.23 6.48
N SER A 157 -13.91 -18.49 5.41
CA SER A 157 -12.92 -17.72 4.66
C SER A 157 -12.53 -16.42 5.39
N ASP A 158 -11.23 -16.22 5.61
CA ASP A 158 -10.66 -14.94 6.06
C ASP A 158 -10.41 -13.95 4.91
N LEU A 159 -10.58 -14.37 3.65
CA LEU A 159 -10.28 -13.57 2.47
C LEU A 159 -11.40 -12.59 2.11
N PHE A 160 -12.64 -12.96 2.40
CA PHE A 160 -13.83 -12.16 2.12
C PHE A 160 -14.96 -12.53 3.08
N THR A 161 -15.97 -11.65 3.16
CA THR A 161 -17.24 -11.93 3.83
C THR A 161 -18.32 -11.95 2.78
N PHE A 162 -19.11 -13.01 2.72
CA PHE A 162 -20.19 -13.18 1.76
C PHE A 162 -21.55 -12.87 2.38
N TYR A 163 -22.29 -12.01 1.72
CA TYR A 163 -23.65 -11.66 2.05
C TYR A 163 -24.59 -12.20 0.99
N PRO A 164 -25.44 -13.20 1.30
CA PRO A 164 -26.20 -13.94 0.31
C PRO A 164 -27.35 -13.15 -0.35
N GLY A 165 -27.69 -11.96 0.13
CA GLY A 165 -28.77 -11.17 -0.45
C GLY A 165 -30.17 -11.52 0.07
N SER A 166 -30.28 -12.02 1.32
CA SER A 166 -31.59 -12.29 1.92
C SER A 166 -32.39 -11.02 2.18
N GLU A 167 -33.73 -11.14 2.22
CA GLU A 167 -34.63 -10.02 2.55
C GLU A 167 -34.50 -9.55 4.02
N THR A 168 -33.88 -10.36 4.87
CA THR A 168 -33.64 -10.08 6.29
C THR A 168 -32.16 -9.79 6.57
N GLN A 169 -31.34 -9.59 5.52
CA GLN A 169 -29.92 -9.35 5.66
C GLN A 169 -29.62 -8.09 6.47
N ASP A 170 -28.70 -8.21 7.42
CA ASP A 170 -28.20 -7.08 8.19
C ASP A 170 -27.10 -6.32 7.44
N PRO A 171 -26.93 -5.02 7.71
CA PRO A 171 -25.83 -4.24 7.15
C PRO A 171 -24.46 -4.79 7.56
N ASP A 172 -23.50 -4.73 6.65
CA ASP A 172 -22.11 -5.06 6.97
C ASP A 172 -21.56 -4.10 8.03
N PRO A 173 -20.96 -4.62 9.13
CA PRO A 173 -20.45 -3.79 10.22
C PRO A 173 -19.34 -2.81 9.80
N ARG A 174 -18.54 -3.13 8.76
CA ARG A 174 -17.48 -2.26 8.25
C ARG A 174 -18.07 -1.10 7.47
N ILE A 175 -19.06 -1.37 6.61
CA ILE A 175 -19.80 -0.34 5.89
C ILE A 175 -20.52 0.57 6.89
N GLN A 176 -21.10 -0.04 7.95
CA GLN A 176 -21.78 0.70 9.01
C GLN A 176 -20.82 1.61 9.79
N ALA A 177 -19.60 1.15 10.07
CA ALA A 177 -18.59 1.96 10.75
C ALA A 177 -18.10 3.14 9.89
N ASP A 178 -18.06 2.99 8.56
CA ASP A 178 -17.63 4.01 7.62
C ASP A 178 -18.72 5.05 7.34
N LEU A 179 -19.95 4.61 7.06
CA LEU A 179 -21.07 5.48 6.66
C LEU A 179 -21.93 5.98 7.81
N GLY A 180 -21.86 5.33 8.98
CA GLY A 180 -22.73 5.53 10.12
C GLY A 180 -24.07 4.81 10.00
N VAL A 181 -24.65 4.42 11.14
CA VAL A 181 -25.86 3.58 11.23
C VAL A 181 -27.04 4.09 10.38
N ALA A 182 -27.25 5.40 10.37
CA ALA A 182 -28.39 6.01 9.66
C ALA A 182 -28.26 5.98 8.14
N ASN A 183 -27.03 5.88 7.61
CA ASN A 183 -26.72 5.98 6.19
C ASN A 183 -26.30 4.63 5.57
N THR A 184 -26.26 3.57 6.36
CA THR A 184 -25.78 2.26 5.88
C THR A 184 -26.91 1.49 5.23
N PRO A 185 -26.78 1.16 3.93
CA PRO A 185 -27.74 0.29 3.28
C PRO A 185 -27.55 -1.15 3.75
N ALA A 186 -28.65 -1.86 4.01
CA ALA A 186 -28.61 -3.29 4.32
C ALA A 186 -28.43 -4.16 3.06
N TYR A 187 -28.53 -3.58 1.88
CA TYR A 187 -28.47 -4.27 0.58
C TYR A 187 -29.36 -5.51 0.50
N ARG A 188 -30.57 -5.46 1.10
CA ARG A 188 -31.52 -6.58 1.05
C ARG A 188 -31.90 -6.88 -0.38
N GLY A 189 -32.01 -8.17 -0.71
CA GLY A 189 -32.24 -8.60 -2.07
C GLY A 189 -31.06 -8.41 -3.03
N LEU A 190 -29.88 -8.04 -2.53
CA LEU A 190 -28.62 -7.98 -3.27
C LEU A 190 -27.57 -8.85 -2.61
N SER A 191 -27.05 -9.83 -3.34
CA SER A 191 -25.87 -10.59 -2.90
C SER A 191 -24.57 -9.83 -3.17
N TYR A 192 -23.66 -9.78 -2.18
CA TYR A 192 -22.39 -9.05 -2.29
C TYR A 192 -21.30 -9.66 -1.39
#